data_7af7689801066309dd6c4f35e5a3aa79
#
_entry.id   7af7689801066309dd6c4f35e5a3aa79
#
_cell.length_a   1.000
_cell.length_b   1.000
_cell.length_c   1.000
_cell.angle_alpha   90.00
_cell.angle_beta   90.00
_cell.angle_gamma   90.00
#
_symmetry.space_group_name_H-M   'P 1'
#
loop_
_entity.id
_entity.type
_entity.pdbx_description
1 polymer ?
#
loop_
_entity_poly.entity_id
_entity_poly.type
_entity_poly.pdbx_seq_one_letter_code
_entity_poly.pdbx_strand_id
1 'polypeptide(L)'
;MDTLQPRLAARAVILDDRGRTLLFRIHAPGDPTRVFWITPGGGLEPGETELDALRRELFEETGLQSCDIGPCVWVRDQSFRWGERLIRQREAYYLVRCPAFEVDTSRHLAEERAFLQRYRWFTPEELAGWPERLVPANFADLFAALARGDLPREPVQLGR
;
A
#
# COMPACT_ATOMS: atom_id res chain seq x y z
N MET A 1 25.46 -19.32 4.84
CA MET A 1 24.97 -17.96 4.61
C MET A 1 23.58 -18.00 4.01
N ASP A 2 22.65 -17.48 4.76
CA ASP A 2 21.26 -17.52 4.31
C ASP A 2 20.95 -16.34 3.43
N THR A 3 20.80 -16.60 2.15
CA THR A 3 20.11 -15.68 1.28
C THR A 3 18.62 -15.93 1.44
N LEU A 4 18.01 -15.26 2.40
CA LEU A 4 16.57 -15.33 2.55
C LEU A 4 15.91 -14.78 1.31
N GLN A 5 15.04 -15.58 0.71
CA GLN A 5 14.20 -15.11 -0.38
C GLN A 5 13.35 -13.95 0.14
N PRO A 6 13.25 -12.83 -0.59
CA PRO A 6 12.40 -11.75 -0.14
C PRO A 6 10.94 -12.19 -0.13
N ARG A 7 10.22 -11.75 0.90
CA ARG A 7 8.78 -11.90 0.94
C ARG A 7 8.17 -10.99 -0.13
N LEU A 8 7.29 -11.54 -0.94
CA LEU A 8 6.61 -10.75 -1.97
C LEU A 8 5.32 -10.16 -1.41
N ALA A 9 5.07 -8.91 -1.76
CA ALA A 9 3.84 -8.23 -1.38
C ALA A 9 3.32 -7.42 -2.56
N ALA A 10 2.01 -7.31 -2.64
CA ALA A 10 1.33 -6.51 -3.66
C ALA A 10 0.56 -5.39 -2.97
N ARG A 11 0.74 -4.16 -3.47
CA ARG A 11 0.16 -2.96 -2.91
C ARG A 11 -0.71 -2.25 -3.95
N ALA A 12 -1.77 -1.61 -3.50
CA ALA A 12 -2.67 -0.87 -4.38
C ALA A 12 -2.48 0.63 -4.21
N VAL A 13 -2.12 1.31 -5.30
CA VAL A 13 -2.23 2.76 -5.35
C VAL A 13 -3.61 3.04 -5.94
N ILE A 14 -4.56 3.28 -5.07
CA ILE A 14 -5.95 3.52 -5.49
C ILE A 14 -6.08 4.93 -6.03
N LEU A 15 -6.70 5.06 -7.19
CA LEU A 15 -7.06 6.35 -7.77
C LEU A 15 -8.55 6.29 -8.08
N ASP A 16 -9.35 6.99 -7.30
CA ASP A 16 -10.79 7.01 -7.51
C ASP A 16 -11.18 8.08 -8.55
N ASP A 17 -12.46 8.14 -8.88
CA ASP A 17 -12.96 9.07 -9.88
C ASP A 17 -13.01 10.53 -9.39
N ARG A 18 -12.62 10.77 -8.14
CA ARG A 18 -12.46 12.12 -7.57
C ARG A 18 -11.00 12.52 -7.45
N GLY A 19 -10.07 11.71 -8.01
CA GLY A 19 -8.64 11.98 -7.96
C GLY A 19 -7.99 11.72 -6.63
N ARG A 20 -8.58 10.85 -5.80
CA ARG A 20 -8.09 10.58 -4.45
C ARG A 20 -7.47 9.20 -4.34
N THR A 21 -6.57 9.05 -3.38
CA THR A 21 -6.01 7.75 -2.99
C THR A 21 -6.36 7.43 -1.54
N LEU A 22 -6.37 6.14 -1.22
CA LEU A 22 -6.67 5.65 0.12
C LEU A 22 -5.40 5.17 0.80
N LEU A 23 -5.15 5.69 2.00
CA LEU A 23 -4.04 5.22 2.83
C LEU A 23 -4.55 4.82 4.21
N PHE A 24 -3.83 3.88 4.82
CA PHE A 24 -4.08 3.45 6.20
C PHE A 24 -3.00 4.00 7.11
N ARG A 25 -3.42 4.51 8.26
CA ARG A 25 -2.51 4.94 9.32
C ARG A 25 -2.18 3.75 10.19
N ILE A 26 -0.90 3.45 10.32
CA ILE A 26 -0.43 2.34 11.16
C ILE A 26 0.62 2.84 12.14
N HIS A 27 0.92 2.03 13.13
CA HIS A 27 2.05 2.29 14.02
C HIS A 27 3.02 1.10 13.98
N ALA A 28 4.28 1.37 14.30
CA ALA A 28 5.27 0.30 14.37
C ALA A 28 4.93 -0.68 15.49
N PRO A 29 5.22 -1.99 15.31
CA PRO A 29 4.97 -2.98 16.37
C PRO A 29 5.69 -2.58 17.65
N GLY A 30 4.95 -2.56 18.77
CA GLY A 30 5.51 -2.23 20.07
C GLY A 30 5.81 -0.76 20.30
N ASP A 31 5.54 0.12 19.33
CA ASP A 31 5.78 1.54 19.49
C ASP A 31 4.64 2.36 18.87
N PRO A 32 3.59 2.67 19.65
CA PRO A 32 2.45 3.43 19.14
C PRO A 32 2.77 4.89 18.82
N THR A 33 3.97 5.38 19.16
CA THR A 33 4.36 6.74 18.82
C THR A 33 4.95 6.86 17.43
N ARG A 34 5.39 5.74 16.84
CA ARG A 34 5.90 5.73 15.46
C ARG A 34 4.77 5.41 14.50
N VAL A 35 4.20 6.45 13.94
CA VAL A 35 3.06 6.32 13.02
C VAL A 35 3.48 6.67 11.60
N PHE A 36 2.84 6.00 10.65
CA PHE A 36 3.03 6.29 9.24
C PHE A 36 1.82 5.80 8.44
N TRP A 37 1.72 6.29 7.21
CA TRP A 37 0.61 5.99 6.32
C TRP A 37 1.09 5.13 5.17
N ILE A 38 0.34 4.06 4.88
CA ILE A 38 0.70 3.09 3.85
C ILE A 38 -0.47 2.81 2.92
N THR A 39 -0.15 2.33 1.72
CA THR A 39 -1.16 1.86 0.76
C THR A 39 -1.76 0.54 1.22
N PRO A 40 -3.01 0.26 0.81
CA PRO A 40 -3.59 -1.07 1.01
C PRO A 40 -2.77 -2.15 0.32
N GLY A 41 -2.78 -3.35 0.88
CA GLY A 41 -2.10 -4.49 0.31
C GLY A 41 -1.42 -5.34 1.37
N GLY A 42 -0.70 -6.34 0.93
CA GLY A 42 0.01 -7.23 1.83
C GLY A 42 0.74 -8.36 1.12
N GLY A 43 1.29 -9.26 1.91
CA GLY A 43 2.08 -10.38 1.41
C GLY A 43 1.24 -11.44 0.69
N LEU A 44 1.89 -12.10 -0.25
CA LEU A 44 1.29 -13.23 -0.96
C LEU A 44 1.18 -14.44 -0.03
N GLU A 45 0.07 -15.14 -0.15
CA GLU A 45 -0.10 -16.45 0.46
C GLU A 45 0.40 -17.54 -0.49
N PRO A 46 0.70 -18.75 0.01
CA PRO A 46 1.18 -19.83 -0.85
C PRO A 46 0.23 -20.07 -2.02
N GLY A 47 0.80 -20.14 -3.23
CA GLY A 47 0.04 -20.38 -4.45
C GLY A 47 -0.60 -19.16 -5.08
N GLU A 48 -0.52 -18.00 -4.43
CA GLU A 48 -1.07 -16.78 -5.00
C GLU A 48 -0.11 -16.10 -5.97
N THR A 49 -0.68 -15.50 -7.02
CA THR A 49 0.03 -14.51 -7.82
C THR A 49 -0.07 -13.15 -7.12
N GLU A 50 0.70 -12.18 -7.58
CA GLU A 50 0.59 -10.82 -7.06
C GLU A 50 -0.83 -10.25 -7.21
N LEU A 51 -1.48 -10.49 -8.35
CA LEU A 51 -2.84 -10.01 -8.60
C LEU A 51 -3.86 -10.69 -7.69
N ASP A 52 -3.68 -12.00 -7.44
CA ASP A 52 -4.55 -12.73 -6.50
C ASP A 52 -4.46 -12.12 -5.11
N ALA A 53 -3.25 -11.88 -4.63
CA ALA A 53 -3.01 -11.29 -3.32
C ALA A 53 -3.61 -9.89 -3.25
N LEU A 54 -3.41 -9.10 -4.31
CA LEU A 54 -3.92 -7.73 -4.37
C LEU A 54 -5.44 -7.70 -4.25
N ARG A 55 -6.14 -8.55 -5.01
CA ARG A 55 -7.60 -8.62 -4.97
C ARG A 55 -8.10 -9.05 -3.59
N ARG A 56 -7.45 -10.06 -3.02
CA ARG A 56 -7.81 -10.57 -1.69
C ARG A 56 -7.61 -9.49 -0.62
N GLU A 57 -6.46 -8.84 -0.62
CA GLU A 57 -6.14 -7.79 0.36
C GLU A 57 -7.07 -6.59 0.23
N LEU A 58 -7.36 -6.15 -1.01
CA LEU A 58 -8.30 -5.06 -1.22
C LEU A 58 -9.67 -5.37 -0.67
N PHE A 59 -10.15 -6.59 -0.90
CA PHE A 59 -11.45 -7.00 -0.38
C PHE A 59 -11.45 -7.08 1.15
N GLU A 60 -10.43 -7.72 1.72
CA GLU A 60 -10.32 -7.87 3.18
C GLU A 60 -10.16 -6.53 3.89
N GLU A 61 -9.34 -5.63 3.36
CA GLU A 61 -9.01 -4.37 4.02
C GLU A 61 -10.02 -3.27 3.75
N THR A 62 -10.62 -3.23 2.56
CA THR A 62 -11.45 -2.10 2.13
C THR A 62 -12.86 -2.47 1.68
N GLY A 63 -13.12 -3.75 1.44
CA GLY A 63 -14.38 -4.19 0.86
C GLY A 63 -14.47 -4.02 -0.65
N LEU A 64 -13.42 -3.51 -1.29
CA LEU A 64 -13.44 -3.24 -2.72
C LEU A 64 -13.39 -4.53 -3.53
N GLN A 65 -14.39 -4.74 -4.39
CA GLN A 65 -14.46 -5.89 -5.29
C GLN A 65 -14.43 -5.48 -6.75
N SER A 66 -15.04 -4.36 -7.06
CA SER A 66 -15.19 -3.89 -8.44
C SER A 66 -14.16 -2.80 -8.71
N CYS A 67 -13.06 -3.17 -9.34
CA CYS A 67 -12.00 -2.24 -9.65
C CYS A 67 -11.25 -2.66 -10.90
N ASP A 68 -10.55 -1.70 -11.48
CA ASP A 68 -9.71 -1.91 -12.66
C ASP A 68 -8.24 -1.90 -12.21
N ILE A 69 -7.63 -3.08 -12.17
CA ILE A 69 -6.22 -3.21 -11.81
C ILE A 69 -5.38 -2.93 -13.05
N GLY A 70 -4.65 -1.83 -13.00
CA GLY A 70 -3.77 -1.40 -14.07
C GLY A 70 -2.35 -1.93 -13.92
N PRO A 71 -1.38 -1.24 -14.50
CA PRO A 71 0.00 -1.73 -14.49
C PRO A 71 0.67 -1.59 -13.13
N CYS A 72 1.71 -2.40 -12.94
CA CYS A 72 2.65 -2.20 -11.84
C CYS A 72 3.42 -0.91 -12.13
N VAL A 73 3.33 0.06 -11.24
CA VAL A 73 3.95 1.37 -11.45
C VAL A 73 5.24 1.55 -10.67
N TRP A 74 5.37 0.90 -9.52
CA TRP A 74 6.56 0.99 -8.67
C TRP A 74 6.93 -0.37 -8.11
N VAL A 75 8.22 -0.54 -7.83
CA VAL A 75 8.75 -1.70 -7.11
C VAL A 75 9.67 -1.17 -6.01
N ARG A 76 9.57 -1.74 -4.83
CA ARG A 76 10.38 -1.34 -3.69
C ARG A 76 10.93 -2.56 -2.99
N ASP A 77 12.23 -2.61 -2.82
CA ASP A 77 12.89 -3.64 -2.02
C ASP A 77 13.29 -3.04 -0.69
N GLN A 78 12.97 -3.72 0.40
CA GLN A 78 13.29 -3.22 1.73
C GLN A 78 13.61 -4.36 2.69
N SER A 79 14.36 -4.02 3.72
CA SER A 79 14.58 -4.90 4.86
C SER A 79 14.18 -4.14 6.11
N PHE A 80 13.47 -4.79 7.00
CA PHE A 80 13.03 -4.17 8.23
C PHE A 80 12.92 -5.21 9.35
N ARG A 81 12.95 -4.73 10.57
CA ARG A 81 12.72 -5.60 11.72
C ARG A 81 11.27 -5.55 12.13
N TRP A 82 10.71 -6.73 12.28
CA TRP A 82 9.35 -6.90 12.79
C TRP A 82 9.49 -7.77 14.06
N GLY A 83 9.50 -7.12 15.23
CA GLY A 83 9.90 -7.78 16.46
C GLY A 83 11.40 -8.12 16.42
N GLU A 84 11.74 -9.38 16.64
CA GLU A 84 13.14 -9.82 16.59
C GLU A 84 13.57 -10.34 15.23
N ARG A 85 12.63 -10.42 14.28
CA ARG A 85 12.91 -10.98 12.95
C ARG A 85 13.33 -9.89 11.96
N LEU A 86 14.36 -10.22 11.17
CA LEU A 86 14.74 -9.41 10.03
C LEU A 86 13.93 -9.92 8.84
N ILE A 87 13.14 -9.03 8.24
CA ILE A 87 12.31 -9.36 7.10
C ILE A 87 12.82 -8.62 5.87
N ARG A 88 13.05 -9.37 4.79
CA ARG A 88 13.30 -8.80 3.47
C ARG A 88 11.99 -8.86 2.71
N GLN A 89 11.61 -7.77 2.04
CA GLN A 89 10.34 -7.69 1.35
C GLN A 89 10.51 -6.96 0.02
N ARG A 90 9.88 -7.52 -1.00
CA ARG A 90 9.76 -6.87 -2.30
C ARG A 90 8.29 -6.53 -2.51
N GLU A 91 8.01 -5.26 -2.69
CA GLU A 91 6.66 -4.75 -2.89
C GLU A 91 6.46 -4.30 -4.33
N ALA A 92 5.39 -4.79 -4.95
CA ALA A 92 4.96 -4.32 -6.26
C ALA A 92 3.71 -3.47 -6.07
N TYR A 93 3.73 -2.24 -6.57
CA TYR A 93 2.64 -1.29 -6.45
C TYR A 93 1.89 -1.21 -7.77
N TYR A 94 0.59 -1.49 -7.73
CA TYR A 94 -0.27 -1.47 -8.90
C TYR A 94 -1.21 -0.28 -8.84
N LEU A 95 -1.38 0.41 -9.96
CA LEU A 95 -2.38 1.45 -10.06
C LEU A 95 -3.76 0.79 -10.14
N VAL A 96 -4.65 1.12 -9.22
CA VAL A 96 -5.99 0.55 -9.15
C VAL A 96 -7.00 1.68 -9.31
N ARG A 97 -7.75 1.67 -10.41
CA ARG A 97 -8.79 2.66 -10.66
C ARG A 97 -10.15 2.12 -10.27
N CYS A 98 -10.94 2.96 -9.63
CA CYS A 98 -12.28 2.59 -9.20
C CYS A 98 -13.14 3.84 -9.02
N PRO A 99 -14.47 3.69 -9.06
CA PRO A 99 -15.34 4.76 -8.60
C PRO A 99 -15.13 5.01 -7.10
N ALA A 100 -15.46 6.20 -6.63
CA ALA A 100 -15.44 6.48 -5.21
C ALA A 100 -16.32 5.46 -4.48
N PHE A 101 -15.84 4.94 -3.35
CA PHE A 101 -16.59 3.95 -2.57
C PHE A 101 -16.37 4.18 -1.08
N GLU A 102 -17.24 3.58 -0.27
CA GLU A 102 -17.07 3.62 1.19
C GLU A 102 -16.25 2.43 1.63
N VAL A 103 -15.23 2.71 2.43
CA VAL A 103 -14.35 1.67 2.95
C VAL A 103 -15.08 0.84 4.01
N ASP A 104 -15.02 -0.47 3.85
CA ASP A 104 -15.59 -1.42 4.79
C ASP A 104 -14.46 -2.18 5.46
N THR A 105 -14.23 -1.91 6.75
CA THR A 105 -13.16 -2.52 7.54
C THR A 105 -13.65 -3.71 8.37
N SER A 106 -14.90 -4.14 8.16
CA SER A 106 -15.51 -5.20 8.98
C SER A 106 -14.81 -6.56 8.84
N ARG A 107 -14.03 -6.74 7.78
CA ARG A 107 -13.30 -7.98 7.51
C ARG A 107 -11.87 -7.98 8.03
N HIS A 108 -11.44 -6.89 8.70
CA HIS A 108 -10.10 -6.87 9.28
C HIS A 108 -9.96 -7.96 10.34
N LEU A 109 -8.85 -8.68 10.26
CA LEU A 109 -8.49 -9.66 11.29
C LEU A 109 -8.09 -8.92 12.57
N ALA A 110 -8.19 -9.61 13.70
CA ALA A 110 -7.84 -9.01 15.00
C ALA A 110 -6.42 -8.44 15.00
N GLU A 111 -5.49 -9.11 14.34
CA GLU A 111 -4.10 -8.68 14.22
C GLU A 111 -3.99 -7.38 13.44
N GLU A 112 -4.76 -7.25 12.36
CA GLU A 112 -4.78 -6.05 11.55
C GLU A 112 -5.36 -4.86 12.32
N ARG A 113 -6.43 -5.09 13.09
CA ARG A 113 -7.03 -4.04 13.92
C ARG A 113 -6.09 -3.50 14.98
N ALA A 114 -5.14 -4.32 15.41
CA ALA A 114 -4.18 -3.91 16.44
C ALA A 114 -3.26 -2.79 15.97
N PHE A 115 -2.96 -2.71 14.67
CA PHE A 115 -2.05 -1.69 14.15
C PHE A 115 -2.63 -0.84 13.02
N LEU A 116 -3.68 -1.29 12.31
CA LEU A 116 -4.39 -0.46 11.33
C LEU A 116 -5.33 0.47 12.10
N GLN A 117 -4.83 1.65 12.46
CA GLN A 117 -5.56 2.55 13.34
C GLN A 117 -6.74 3.23 12.67
N ARG A 118 -6.55 3.66 11.42
CA ARG A 118 -7.60 4.36 10.67
C ARG A 118 -7.19 4.49 9.22
N TYR A 119 -8.11 4.93 8.40
CA TYR A 119 -7.87 5.21 6.99
C TYR A 119 -8.30 6.63 6.65
N ARG A 120 -7.82 7.12 5.52
CA ARG A 120 -8.22 8.42 5.00
C ARG A 120 -8.04 8.46 3.49
N TRP A 121 -8.95 9.15 2.82
CA TRP A 121 -8.82 9.50 1.41
C TRP A 121 -8.05 10.81 1.30
N PHE A 122 -7.11 10.85 0.35
CA PHE A 122 -6.26 12.03 0.14
C PHE A 122 -6.29 12.48 -1.30
N THR A 123 -6.42 13.80 -1.51
CA THR A 123 -6.11 14.42 -2.80
C THR A 123 -4.60 14.63 -2.89
N PRO A 124 -4.04 14.84 -4.12
CA PRO A 124 -2.63 15.17 -4.23
C PRO A 124 -2.22 16.41 -3.42
N GLU A 125 -3.09 17.41 -3.36
CA GLU A 125 -2.82 18.64 -2.61
C GLU A 125 -2.73 18.38 -1.12
N GLU A 126 -3.59 17.54 -0.60
CA GLU A 126 -3.56 17.16 0.82
C GLU A 126 -2.28 16.40 1.16
N LEU A 127 -1.84 15.51 0.27
CA LEU A 127 -0.62 14.74 0.47
C LEU A 127 0.61 15.65 0.50
N ALA A 128 0.65 16.66 -0.36
CA ALA A 128 1.79 17.56 -0.47
C ALA A 128 2.12 18.26 0.86
N GLY A 129 1.10 18.54 1.66
CA GLY A 129 1.30 19.19 2.97
C GLY A 129 1.14 18.28 4.16
N TRP A 130 1.08 16.96 3.95
CA TRP A 130 0.77 16.04 5.04
C TRP A 130 1.91 15.96 6.06
N PRO A 131 1.64 16.17 7.35
CA PRO A 131 2.70 16.27 8.37
C PRO A 131 3.23 14.94 8.86
N GLU A 132 2.46 13.85 8.73
CA GLU A 132 2.91 12.55 9.20
C GLU A 132 3.64 11.81 8.08
N ARG A 133 4.45 10.84 8.46
CA ARG A 133 5.27 10.09 7.51
C ARG A 133 4.41 9.28 6.54
N LEU A 134 4.76 9.38 5.25
CA LEU A 134 4.19 8.54 4.19
C LEU A 134 5.20 7.45 3.82
N VAL A 135 4.72 6.29 3.42
CA VAL A 135 5.57 5.21 2.94
C VAL A 135 5.07 4.75 1.58
N PRO A 136 5.90 4.81 0.53
CA PRO A 136 7.28 5.32 0.50
C PRO A 136 7.36 6.82 0.79
N ALA A 137 8.54 7.29 1.19
CA ALA A 137 8.70 8.67 1.65
C ALA A 137 8.29 9.73 0.63
N ASN A 138 8.49 9.44 -0.67
CA ASN A 138 8.14 10.35 -1.75
C ASN A 138 6.77 10.06 -2.37
N PHE A 139 5.88 9.41 -1.62
CA PHE A 139 4.56 9.01 -2.11
C PHE A 139 3.76 10.20 -2.67
N ALA A 140 3.83 11.35 -2.03
CA ALA A 140 3.07 12.52 -2.47
C ALA A 140 3.39 12.89 -3.92
N ASP A 141 4.68 12.98 -4.26
CA ASP A 141 5.12 13.31 -5.61
C ASP A 141 4.80 12.19 -6.61
N LEU A 142 5.02 10.96 -6.19
CA LEU A 142 4.74 9.79 -7.04
C LEU A 142 3.27 9.69 -7.37
N PHE A 143 2.40 9.86 -6.37
CA PHE A 143 0.96 9.80 -6.61
C PHE A 143 0.48 10.97 -7.45
N ALA A 144 1.00 12.17 -7.23
CA ALA A 144 0.63 13.34 -8.02
C ALA A 144 0.85 13.11 -9.52
N ALA A 145 1.95 12.46 -9.88
CA ALA A 145 2.25 12.11 -11.27
C ALA A 145 1.20 11.16 -11.84
N LEU A 146 0.83 10.11 -11.09
CA LEU A 146 -0.19 9.16 -11.53
C LEU A 146 -1.55 9.85 -11.69
N ALA A 147 -1.90 10.73 -10.77
CA ALA A 147 -3.17 11.45 -10.81
C ALA A 147 -3.27 12.38 -12.03
N ARG A 148 -2.13 12.89 -12.53
CA ARG A 148 -2.08 13.68 -13.76
C ARG A 148 -2.12 12.82 -15.02
N GLY A 149 -2.05 11.50 -14.90
CA GLY A 149 -1.98 10.60 -16.04
C GLY A 149 -0.57 10.30 -16.52
N ASP A 150 0.44 10.72 -15.77
CA ASP A 150 1.85 10.45 -16.10
C ASP A 150 2.22 9.06 -15.58
N LEU A 151 2.00 8.04 -16.41
CA LEU A 151 2.32 6.67 -16.05
C LEU A 151 3.74 6.33 -16.50
N PRO A 152 4.53 5.66 -15.66
CA PRO A 152 5.86 5.21 -16.09
C PRO A 152 5.71 4.09 -17.11
N ARG A 153 6.65 4.02 -18.06
CA ARG A 153 6.69 2.94 -19.06
C ARG A 153 7.05 1.60 -18.44
N GLU A 154 7.89 1.65 -17.43
CA GLU A 154 8.32 0.49 -16.67
C GLU A 154 8.17 0.82 -15.18
N PRO A 155 8.01 -0.19 -14.31
CA PRO A 155 7.95 0.08 -12.88
C PRO A 155 9.18 0.84 -12.40
N VAL A 156 8.93 1.91 -11.63
CA VAL A 156 10.01 2.71 -11.06
C VAL A 156 10.57 1.98 -9.84
N GLN A 157 11.89 1.76 -9.82
CA GLN A 157 12.55 1.18 -8.66
C GLN A 157 12.68 2.26 -7.60
N LEU A 158 11.96 2.10 -6.50
CA LEU A 158 11.99 3.06 -5.41
C LEU A 158 13.16 2.80 -4.48
N GLY A 159 13.62 3.85 -3.81
CA GLY A 159 14.61 3.73 -2.76
C GLY A 159 14.07 2.95 -1.56
N ARG A 160 14.98 2.52 -0.71
CA ARG A 160 14.68 1.75 0.50
C ARG A 160 14.12 2.62 1.61
#